data_f6706544058fb8d2772c3410bf1cb4f0
#
_entry.id   f6706544058fb8d2772c3410bf1cb4f0
#
_cell.length_a   1.000
_cell.length_b   1.000
_cell.length_c   1.000
_cell.angle_alpha   90.00
_cell.angle_beta   90.00
_cell.angle_gamma   90.00
#
_symmetry.space_group_name_H-M   'P 1'
#
loop_
_entity.id
_entity.type
_entity.pdbx_description
1 polymer ?
#
loop_
_entity_poly.entity_id
_entity_poly.type
_entity_poly.pdbx_seq_one_letter_code
_entity_poly.pdbx_strand_id
1 'polypeptide(L)'
;MVAEAAREQLSLNEYCVQRLSGPDLSVGARKPVAVLLAQTAEVAGPHLIGVIAHGSWVRGEARASSDIDVMVVVDAGLPLTRGLYRDWDRATPTLLGRPLDAHFVHLPADPSHPSSVWCEIAVEGLLLSDRDGAIAGALIEVRRAMAQGRLVRRTAHGQPYWTVAA
;
A
#
# COMPACT_ATOMS: atom_id res chain seq x y z
N MET A 1 -16.22 -12.84 1.29
CA MET A 1 -17.03 -11.63 0.97
C MET A 1 -18.48 -11.74 1.47
N VAL A 2 -19.36 -12.66 0.99
CA VAL A 2 -20.76 -12.74 1.47
C VAL A 2 -20.84 -13.01 2.98
N ALA A 3 -20.04 -13.95 3.50
CA ALA A 3 -20.01 -14.27 4.93
C ALA A 3 -19.42 -13.15 5.80
N GLU A 4 -18.56 -12.31 5.23
CA GLU A 4 -17.98 -11.16 5.93
C GLU A 4 -18.96 -9.99 5.94
N ALA A 5 -19.63 -9.71 4.85
CA ALA A 5 -20.71 -8.71 4.80
C ALA A 5 -21.81 -9.04 5.83
N ALA A 6 -22.19 -10.32 5.93
CA ALA A 6 -23.17 -10.78 6.92
C ALA A 6 -22.68 -10.61 8.37
N ARG A 7 -21.39 -10.81 8.66
CA ARG A 7 -20.81 -10.53 9.99
C ARG A 7 -20.83 -9.06 10.35
N GLU A 8 -20.64 -8.18 9.37
CA GLU A 8 -20.66 -6.72 9.55
C GLU A 8 -22.08 -6.14 9.43
N GLN A 9 -23.09 -6.98 9.28
CA GLN A 9 -24.52 -6.60 9.12
C GLN A 9 -24.75 -5.65 7.94
N LEU A 10 -23.95 -5.79 6.89
CA LEU A 10 -24.04 -5.00 5.66
C LEU A 10 -24.59 -5.88 4.53
N SER A 11 -25.28 -5.24 3.58
CA SER A 11 -25.53 -5.91 2.30
C SER A 11 -24.20 -6.14 1.56
N LEU A 12 -24.17 -7.13 0.67
CA LEU A 12 -22.97 -7.40 -0.12
C LEU A 12 -22.53 -6.16 -0.91
N ASN A 13 -23.48 -5.36 -1.41
CA ASN A 13 -23.18 -4.14 -2.15
C ASN A 13 -22.55 -3.07 -1.24
N GLU A 14 -23.13 -2.83 -0.07
CA GLU A 14 -22.59 -1.89 0.92
C GLU A 14 -21.19 -2.33 1.38
N TYR A 15 -21.01 -3.61 1.67
CA TYR A 15 -19.70 -4.18 2.02
C TYR A 15 -18.68 -3.97 0.89
N CYS A 16 -19.05 -4.24 -0.37
CA CYS A 16 -18.16 -4.02 -1.51
C CYS A 16 -17.85 -2.53 -1.70
N VAL A 17 -18.85 -1.65 -1.60
CA VAL A 17 -18.64 -0.20 -1.69
C VAL A 17 -17.70 0.27 -0.60
N GLN A 18 -17.92 -0.14 0.65
CA GLN A 18 -17.08 0.24 1.79
C GLN A 18 -15.63 -0.25 1.62
N ARG A 19 -15.43 -1.49 1.15
CA ARG A 19 -14.11 -2.05 0.87
C ARG A 19 -13.41 -1.41 -0.33
N LEU A 20 -14.17 -1.01 -1.35
CA LEU A 20 -13.64 -0.34 -2.55
C LEU A 20 -13.38 1.15 -2.31
N SER A 21 -14.13 1.78 -1.40
CA SER A 21 -13.95 3.19 -1.07
C SER A 21 -12.68 3.45 -0.25
N GLY A 22 -12.10 2.41 0.37
CA GLY A 22 -10.95 2.56 1.26
C GLY A 22 -11.27 3.42 2.48
N PRO A 23 -10.29 3.79 3.30
CA PRO A 23 -10.46 4.83 4.29
C PRO A 23 -10.85 6.11 3.55
N ASP A 24 -11.96 6.72 3.99
CA ASP A 24 -12.52 7.90 3.36
C ASP A 24 -11.48 9.04 3.35
N LEU A 25 -10.80 9.19 2.22
CA LEU A 25 -9.98 10.36 1.93
C LEU A 25 -10.91 11.54 1.58
N SER A 26 -11.85 11.81 2.50
CA SER A 26 -12.73 12.97 2.43
C SER A 26 -11.92 14.25 2.20
N VAL A 27 -12.59 15.32 1.83
CA VAL A 27 -11.97 16.64 1.58
C VAL A 27 -11.00 17.04 2.68
N GLY A 28 -11.20 16.59 3.93
CA GLY A 28 -10.31 16.81 5.07
C GLY A 28 -8.96 16.06 4.99
N ALA A 29 -8.87 14.94 4.29
CA ALA A 29 -7.63 14.18 4.17
C ALA A 29 -6.74 14.63 2.99
N ARG A 30 -7.25 15.43 2.07
CA ARG A 30 -6.45 15.91 0.91
C ARG A 30 -5.23 16.74 1.31
N LYS A 31 -5.38 17.65 2.29
CA LYS A 31 -4.26 18.46 2.79
C LYS A 31 -3.19 17.61 3.48
N PRO A 32 -3.52 16.75 4.45
CA PRO A 32 -2.54 15.83 5.05
C PRO A 32 -1.81 14.96 4.01
N VAL A 33 -2.51 14.44 3.02
CA VAL A 33 -1.89 13.66 1.94
C VAL A 33 -0.94 14.52 1.12
N ALA A 34 -1.31 15.75 0.77
CA ALA A 34 -0.43 16.65 0.03
C ALA A 34 0.85 16.99 0.82
N VAL A 35 0.76 17.17 2.14
CA VAL A 35 1.95 17.38 3.00
C VAL A 35 2.82 16.13 3.01
N LEU A 36 2.24 14.94 3.17
CA LEU A 36 2.99 13.68 3.08
C LEU A 36 3.74 13.58 1.74
N LEU A 37 3.05 13.85 0.62
CA LEU A 37 3.66 13.74 -0.71
C LEU A 37 4.80 14.74 -0.89
N ALA A 38 4.68 15.96 -0.37
CA ALA A 38 5.75 16.96 -0.39
C ALA A 38 6.98 16.47 0.41
N GLN A 39 6.77 15.97 1.62
CA GLN A 39 7.85 15.42 2.46
C GLN A 39 8.49 14.19 1.80
N THR A 40 7.72 13.32 1.20
CA THR A 40 8.22 12.15 0.47
C THR A 40 9.07 12.58 -0.73
N ALA A 41 8.63 13.62 -1.44
CA ALA A 41 9.36 14.17 -2.58
C ALA A 41 10.67 14.86 -2.15
N GLU A 42 10.75 15.44 -0.96
CA GLU A 42 12.00 15.99 -0.41
C GLU A 42 13.05 14.89 -0.19
N VAL A 43 12.62 13.69 0.24
CA VAL A 43 13.52 12.55 0.49
C VAL A 43 13.87 11.80 -0.79
N ALA A 44 12.87 11.47 -1.61
CA ALA A 44 13.05 10.65 -2.81
C ALA A 44 13.42 11.47 -4.06
N GLY A 45 13.19 12.78 -4.04
CA GLY A 45 13.47 13.66 -5.16
C GLY A 45 12.74 13.27 -6.44
N PRO A 46 13.40 13.42 -7.60
CA PRO A 46 12.81 13.10 -8.90
C PRO A 46 12.57 11.59 -9.09
N HIS A 47 13.12 10.76 -8.22
CA HIS A 47 12.99 9.31 -8.27
C HIS A 47 11.65 8.80 -7.71
N LEU A 48 10.85 9.66 -7.05
CA LEU A 48 9.55 9.26 -6.53
C LEU A 48 8.60 8.86 -7.67
N ILE A 49 8.13 7.61 -7.65
CA ILE A 49 7.08 7.11 -8.53
C ILE A 49 5.71 7.30 -7.86
N GLY A 50 5.60 7.00 -6.58
CA GLY A 50 4.36 7.22 -5.85
C GLY A 50 4.37 6.62 -4.44
N VAL A 51 3.23 6.72 -3.78
CA VAL A 51 3.06 6.30 -2.38
C VAL A 51 1.77 5.49 -2.25
N ILE A 52 1.85 4.40 -1.51
CA ILE A 52 0.71 3.52 -1.19
C ILE A 52 0.65 3.38 0.32
N ALA A 53 -0.50 3.63 0.93
CA ALA A 53 -0.75 3.22 2.31
C ALA A 53 -1.24 1.77 2.35
N HIS A 54 -0.87 1.03 3.39
CA HIS A 54 -1.29 -0.35 3.56
C HIS A 54 -1.40 -0.73 5.05
N GLY A 55 -1.59 -2.01 5.34
CA GLY A 55 -1.58 -2.52 6.70
C GLY A 55 -2.85 -2.17 7.52
N SER A 56 -2.70 -2.17 8.84
CA SER A 56 -3.81 -2.08 9.78
C SER A 56 -4.63 -0.79 9.64
N TRP A 57 -4.00 0.31 9.28
CA TRP A 57 -4.71 1.58 9.09
C TRP A 57 -5.68 1.53 7.91
N VAL A 58 -5.26 0.98 6.79
CA VAL A 58 -6.11 0.83 5.59
C VAL A 58 -7.26 -0.15 5.83
N ARG A 59 -7.02 -1.18 6.66
CA ARG A 59 -8.08 -2.14 7.05
C ARG A 59 -9.04 -1.63 8.12
N GLY A 60 -8.80 -0.42 8.67
CA GLY A 60 -9.61 0.12 9.77
C GLY A 60 -9.35 -0.56 11.12
N GLU A 61 -8.25 -1.28 11.29
CA GLU A 61 -7.88 -2.04 12.48
C GLU A 61 -6.84 -1.31 13.35
N ALA A 62 -6.32 -0.17 12.88
CA ALA A 62 -5.26 0.57 13.56
C ALA A 62 -5.71 1.17 14.88
N ARG A 63 -4.91 0.96 15.93
CA ARG A 63 -5.10 1.63 17.23
C ARG A 63 -4.70 3.11 17.13
N ALA A 64 -5.12 3.91 18.10
CA ALA A 64 -4.79 5.34 18.14
C ALA A 64 -3.27 5.62 18.12
N SER A 65 -2.46 4.73 18.71
CA SER A 65 -1.00 4.83 18.77
C SER A 65 -0.28 4.10 17.63
N SER A 66 -0.99 3.47 16.71
CA SER A 66 -0.35 2.76 15.60
C SER A 66 0.18 3.74 14.56
N ASP A 67 1.34 3.43 14.02
CA ASP A 67 1.89 4.10 12.83
C ASP A 67 1.02 3.77 11.61
N ILE A 68 1.20 4.53 10.55
CA ILE A 68 0.61 4.23 9.25
C ILE A 68 1.71 3.65 8.36
N ASP A 69 1.53 2.40 7.96
CA ASP A 69 2.45 1.74 7.03
C ASP A 69 2.30 2.36 5.64
N VAL A 70 3.39 2.84 5.07
CA VAL A 70 3.42 3.37 3.71
C VAL A 70 4.52 2.72 2.88
N MET A 71 4.18 2.32 1.67
CA MET A 71 5.15 1.92 0.68
C MET A 71 5.48 3.11 -0.21
N VAL A 72 6.74 3.51 -0.20
CA VAL A 72 7.28 4.57 -1.06
C VAL A 72 7.94 3.92 -2.26
N VAL A 73 7.32 4.08 -3.41
CA VAL A 73 7.82 3.49 -4.66
C VAL A 73 8.72 4.48 -5.36
N VAL A 74 9.94 4.05 -5.64
CA VAL A 74 10.97 4.85 -6.31
C VAL A 74 11.51 4.11 -7.53
N ASP A 75 12.07 4.86 -8.48
CA ASP A 75 12.74 4.25 -9.62
C ASP A 75 14.11 3.67 -9.26
N ALA A 76 14.67 2.86 -10.16
CA ALA A 76 15.94 2.16 -9.94
C ALA A 76 17.16 3.10 -9.83
N GLY A 77 17.01 4.38 -10.18
CA GLY A 77 18.07 5.39 -10.01
C GLY A 77 18.32 5.77 -8.55
N LEU A 78 17.36 5.52 -7.65
CA LEU A 78 17.52 5.74 -6.23
C LEU A 78 17.88 4.43 -5.51
N PRO A 79 19.12 4.26 -5.02
CA PRO A 79 19.50 3.06 -4.28
C PRO A 79 18.84 3.03 -2.90
N LEU A 80 18.28 1.86 -2.53
CA LEU A 80 17.63 1.64 -1.25
C LEU A 80 18.67 1.42 -0.14
N THR A 81 19.18 2.50 0.42
CA THR A 81 20.27 2.49 1.41
C THR A 81 19.78 2.88 2.81
N ARG A 82 20.58 2.56 3.83
CA ARG A 82 20.35 3.08 5.20
C ARG A 82 20.38 4.62 5.27
N GLY A 83 21.05 5.27 4.34
CA GLY A 83 21.07 6.73 4.21
C GLY A 83 19.67 7.27 3.93
N LEU A 84 18.98 6.68 2.96
CA LEU A 84 17.59 7.03 2.58
C LEU A 84 16.63 6.93 3.77
N TYR A 85 16.69 5.85 4.55
CA TYR A 85 15.87 5.69 5.75
C TYR A 85 16.21 6.70 6.84
N ARG A 86 17.49 7.04 7.04
CA ARG A 86 17.88 8.10 7.99
C ARG A 86 17.37 9.46 7.57
N ASP A 87 17.31 9.74 6.28
CA ASP A 87 16.79 11.03 5.78
C ASP A 87 15.26 11.07 5.96
N TRP A 88 14.58 9.96 5.75
CA TRP A 88 13.17 9.81 6.10
C TRP A 88 12.89 10.02 7.60
N ASP A 89 13.67 9.37 8.47
CA ASP A 89 13.52 9.49 9.92
C ASP A 89 13.76 10.94 10.40
N ARG A 90 14.64 11.69 9.74
CA ARG A 90 14.85 13.11 10.05
C ARG A 90 13.70 13.99 9.63
N ALA A 91 13.05 13.66 8.53
CA ALA A 91 11.89 14.40 8.03
C ALA A 91 10.65 14.19 8.91
N THR A 92 10.62 13.10 9.72
CA THR A 92 9.51 12.75 10.62
C THR A 92 8.12 12.95 9.99
N PRO A 93 7.85 12.39 8.81
CA PRO A 93 6.61 12.64 8.12
C PRO A 93 5.42 12.06 8.89
N THR A 94 4.30 12.75 8.83
CA THR A 94 3.06 12.32 9.47
C THR A 94 1.88 12.39 8.51
N LEU A 95 0.89 11.52 8.74
CA LEU A 95 -0.40 11.58 8.08
C LEU A 95 -1.51 11.57 9.13
N LEU A 96 -2.37 12.58 9.12
CA LEU A 96 -3.45 12.73 10.10
C LEU A 96 -2.96 12.72 11.55
N GLY A 97 -1.77 13.28 11.81
CA GLY A 97 -1.13 13.35 13.13
C GLY A 97 -0.52 12.02 13.61
N ARG A 98 -0.42 11.02 12.76
CA ARG A 98 0.23 9.73 13.05
C ARG A 98 1.59 9.65 12.38
N PRO A 99 2.61 9.07 13.02
CA PRO A 99 3.88 8.81 12.36
C PRO A 99 3.71 7.81 11.23
N LEU A 100 4.63 7.83 10.29
CA LEU A 100 4.65 6.94 9.14
C LEU A 100 5.81 5.96 9.25
N ASP A 101 5.50 4.69 9.08
CA ASP A 101 6.50 3.64 8.86
C ASP A 101 6.66 3.41 7.35
N ALA A 102 7.81 3.83 6.81
CA ALA A 102 8.05 3.79 5.37
C ALA A 102 8.85 2.57 4.96
N HIS A 103 8.33 1.87 3.95
CA HIS A 103 9.04 0.84 3.23
C HIS A 103 9.35 1.30 1.81
N PHE A 104 10.63 1.62 1.53
CA PHE A 104 11.06 2.01 0.19
C PHE A 104 11.23 0.79 -0.70
N VAL A 105 10.67 0.84 -1.90
CA VAL A 105 10.75 -0.25 -2.88
C VAL A 105 10.90 0.29 -4.30
N HIS A 106 11.43 -0.55 -5.18
CA HIS A 106 11.28 -0.35 -6.62
C HIS A 106 10.02 -1.04 -7.13
N LEU A 107 9.51 -0.63 -8.29
CA LEU A 107 8.48 -1.39 -8.99
C LEU A 107 8.95 -2.84 -9.18
N PRO A 108 8.03 -3.83 -9.16
CA PRO A 108 8.40 -5.21 -9.41
C PRO A 108 8.99 -5.33 -10.82
N ALA A 109 10.19 -5.90 -10.94
CA ALA A 109 10.84 -6.14 -12.23
C ALA A 109 10.01 -7.08 -13.11
N ASP A 110 9.32 -8.03 -12.47
CA ASP A 110 8.35 -8.92 -13.11
C ASP A 110 7.06 -8.94 -12.27
N PRO A 111 6.01 -8.22 -12.69
CA PRO A 111 4.72 -8.23 -11.98
C PRO A 111 4.02 -9.59 -11.95
N SER A 112 4.46 -10.56 -12.75
CA SER A 112 3.92 -11.92 -12.70
C SER A 112 4.54 -12.78 -11.58
N HIS A 113 5.69 -12.34 -11.05
CA HIS A 113 6.40 -12.95 -9.92
C HIS A 113 6.72 -11.89 -8.83
N PRO A 114 5.71 -11.19 -8.30
CA PRO A 114 5.91 -10.13 -7.33
C PRO A 114 6.33 -10.71 -5.97
N SER A 115 6.98 -9.89 -5.14
CA SER A 115 7.18 -10.23 -3.74
C SER A 115 5.85 -10.26 -2.97
N SER A 116 5.84 -10.93 -1.81
CA SER A 116 4.62 -11.03 -0.99
C SER A 116 4.06 -9.67 -0.59
N VAL A 117 4.89 -8.65 -0.37
CA VAL A 117 4.43 -7.30 -0.04
C VAL A 117 3.64 -6.67 -1.19
N TRP A 118 4.07 -6.85 -2.44
CA TRP A 118 3.32 -6.39 -3.61
C TRP A 118 1.98 -7.12 -3.77
N CYS A 119 1.95 -8.40 -3.40
CA CYS A 119 0.71 -9.17 -3.39
C CYS A 119 -0.29 -8.64 -2.33
N GLU A 120 0.16 -8.39 -1.10
CA GLU A 120 -0.70 -7.82 -0.06
C GLU A 120 -1.20 -6.43 -0.47
N ILE A 121 -0.33 -5.58 -1.01
CA ILE A 121 -0.71 -4.26 -1.51
C ILE A 121 -1.70 -4.33 -2.67
N ALA A 122 -1.56 -5.30 -3.56
CA ALA A 122 -2.53 -5.49 -4.64
C ALA A 122 -3.92 -5.85 -4.12
N VAL A 123 -4.02 -6.47 -2.93
CA VAL A 123 -5.29 -6.82 -2.29
C VAL A 123 -5.89 -5.65 -1.52
N GLU A 124 -5.10 -4.94 -0.72
CA GLU A 124 -5.60 -4.00 0.28
C GLU A 124 -4.94 -2.61 0.27
N GLY A 125 -3.95 -2.38 -0.62
CA GLY A 125 -3.24 -1.10 -0.66
C GLY A 125 -4.12 0.05 -1.14
N LEU A 126 -3.99 1.21 -0.46
CA LEU A 126 -4.61 2.47 -0.84
C LEU A 126 -3.59 3.34 -1.56
N LEU A 127 -3.78 3.55 -2.86
CA LEU A 127 -2.90 4.38 -3.68
C LEU A 127 -3.11 5.86 -3.35
N LEU A 128 -2.09 6.51 -2.79
CA LEU A 128 -2.12 7.93 -2.42
C LEU A 128 -1.60 8.82 -3.55
N SER A 129 -0.59 8.35 -4.27
CA SER A 129 -0.10 9.00 -5.50
C SER A 129 0.54 8.00 -6.44
N ASP A 130 0.49 8.30 -7.72
CA ASP A 130 1.05 7.46 -8.78
C ASP A 130 1.47 8.34 -9.96
N ARG A 131 2.75 8.39 -10.26
CA ARG A 131 3.27 9.09 -11.40
C ARG A 131 3.06 8.25 -12.66
N ASP A 132 2.36 8.81 -13.62
CA ASP A 132 2.09 8.21 -14.93
C ASP A 132 1.36 6.85 -14.90
N GLY A 133 0.71 6.51 -13.79
CA GLY A 133 -0.01 5.24 -13.63
C GLY A 133 0.90 4.00 -13.52
N ALA A 134 2.17 4.19 -13.21
CA ALA A 134 3.16 3.10 -13.18
C ALA A 134 2.85 2.05 -12.09
N ILE A 135 2.44 2.52 -10.89
CA ILE A 135 2.05 1.63 -9.79
C ILE A 135 0.74 0.93 -10.13
N ALA A 136 -0.27 1.68 -10.61
CA ALA A 136 -1.56 1.12 -10.98
C ALA A 136 -1.40 0.03 -12.04
N GLY A 137 -0.55 0.26 -13.05
CA GLY A 137 -0.22 -0.73 -14.06
C GLY A 137 0.36 -2.02 -13.46
N ALA A 138 1.35 -1.89 -12.58
CA ALA A 138 1.95 -3.04 -11.90
C ALA A 138 0.92 -3.81 -11.05
N LEU A 139 0.08 -3.10 -10.27
CA LEU A 139 -0.96 -3.71 -9.45
C LEU A 139 -2.03 -4.44 -10.28
N ILE A 140 -2.38 -3.92 -11.46
CA ILE A 140 -3.30 -4.61 -12.39
C ILE A 140 -2.72 -5.96 -12.82
N GLU A 141 -1.45 -6.03 -13.17
CA GLU A 141 -0.81 -7.30 -13.57
C GLU A 141 -0.73 -8.29 -12.41
N VAL A 142 -0.39 -7.83 -11.19
CA VAL A 142 -0.40 -8.66 -9.98
C VAL A 142 -1.80 -9.22 -9.71
N ARG A 143 -2.84 -8.37 -9.75
CA ARG A 143 -4.24 -8.79 -9.58
C ARG A 143 -4.70 -9.76 -10.66
N ARG A 144 -4.26 -9.57 -11.89
CA ARG A 144 -4.52 -10.49 -13.00
C ARG A 144 -3.89 -11.86 -12.75
N ALA A 145 -2.65 -11.90 -12.27
CA ALA A 145 -1.98 -13.15 -11.91
C ALA A 145 -2.70 -13.89 -10.76
N MET A 146 -3.21 -13.14 -9.77
CA MET A 146 -4.06 -13.70 -8.70
C MET A 146 -5.38 -14.26 -9.25
N ALA A 147 -6.09 -13.50 -10.08
CA ALA A 147 -7.35 -13.92 -10.67
C ALA A 147 -7.22 -15.16 -11.55
N GLN A 148 -6.07 -15.34 -12.18
CA GLN A 148 -5.73 -16.53 -12.98
C GLN A 148 -5.23 -17.71 -12.13
N GLY A 149 -5.18 -17.57 -10.80
CA GLY A 149 -4.69 -18.61 -9.89
C GLY A 149 -3.18 -18.86 -9.96
N ARG A 150 -2.42 -18.01 -10.65
CA ARG A 150 -0.95 -18.12 -10.70
C ARG A 150 -0.28 -17.70 -9.39
N LEU A 151 -0.90 -16.81 -8.65
CA LEU A 151 -0.49 -16.38 -7.32
C LEU A 151 -1.54 -16.84 -6.31
N VAL A 152 -1.11 -17.59 -5.31
CA VAL A 152 -1.99 -18.18 -4.30
C VAL A 152 -1.55 -17.75 -2.92
N ARG A 153 -2.49 -17.24 -2.12
CA ARG A 153 -2.25 -16.91 -0.71
C ARG A 153 -2.33 -18.18 0.12
N ARG A 154 -1.29 -18.44 0.89
CA ARG A 154 -1.20 -19.57 1.83
C ARG A 154 -0.98 -19.04 3.25
N THR A 155 -1.10 -19.92 4.23
CA THR A 155 -0.83 -19.60 5.63
C THR A 155 0.17 -20.61 6.18
N ALA A 156 1.24 -20.12 6.81
CA ALA A 156 2.18 -20.93 7.57
C ALA A 156 2.36 -20.32 8.95
N HIS A 157 2.24 -21.10 10.01
CA HIS A 157 2.35 -20.65 11.41
C HIS A 157 1.45 -19.42 11.73
N GLY A 158 0.26 -19.37 11.12
CA GLY A 158 -0.68 -18.26 11.30
C GLY A 158 -0.34 -16.98 10.50
N GLN A 159 0.78 -16.97 9.76
CA GLN A 159 1.18 -15.83 8.92
C GLN A 159 0.83 -16.10 7.46
N PRO A 160 0.19 -15.15 6.77
CA PRO A 160 -0.08 -15.26 5.35
C PRO A 160 1.20 -15.05 4.54
N TYR A 161 1.32 -15.80 3.46
CA TYR A 161 2.37 -15.60 2.44
C TYR A 161 1.82 -15.95 1.06
N TRP A 162 2.48 -15.43 0.04
CA TRP A 162 2.10 -15.67 -1.35
C TRP A 162 3.11 -16.60 -2.02
N THR A 163 2.62 -17.45 -2.89
CA THR A 163 3.43 -18.38 -3.69
C THR A 163 2.87 -18.47 -5.10
N VAL A 164 3.75 -18.77 -6.03
CA VAL A 164 3.35 -19.15 -7.40
C VAL A 164 2.70 -20.53 -7.31
N ALA A 165 1.57 -20.70 -7.99
CA ALA A 165 0.94 -22.01 -8.14
C ALA A 165 1.89 -22.95 -8.92
N ALA A 166 2.00 -24.18 -8.44
CA ALA A 166 2.77 -25.22 -9.13
C ALA A 166 2.01 -25.74 -10.35
#